data_6e18a2c621dcc16f805784294ec890fa
#
_entry.id   6e18a2c621dcc16f805784294ec890fa
#
_cell.length_a   1.000
_cell.length_b   1.000
_cell.length_c   1.000
_cell.angle_alpha   90.00
_cell.angle_beta   90.00
_cell.angle_gamma   90.00
#
_symmetry.space_group_name_H-M   'P 1'
#
loop_
_entity.id
_entity.type
_entity.pdbx_description
1 polymer ?
#
loop_
_entity_poly.entity_id
_entity_poly.type
_entity_poly.pdbx_seq_one_letter_code
_entity_poly.pdbx_strand_id
1 'polypeptide(L)'
;ALQSEASQVVVAADDERIVAACAAHGVQALLTRQDHLSGSDRLAEACQLLGLPDDAVVVNVQGDEPLIDPTLIDAVAAELQRRPDCVMSTAAHAIDRHEDWINPNVVKVVTDRDGTALYFSRAPLPWWRDAPPTPTLPSPAPLRHVGIYGYRAGFLRRFPGLAPSPQEQLESLEQLRVLWHGGRISVHVSEQAPGPGVDTPQDLERVRQLLKTQGAIPPLA
;
A
#
# COMPACT_ATOMS: atom_id res chain seq x y z
N ALA A 1 11.63 4.64 2.82
CA ALA A 1 11.89 4.45 1.38
C ALA A 1 13.36 4.64 1.02
N LEU A 2 14.06 5.71 1.47
CA LEU A 2 15.49 5.96 1.14
C LEU A 2 16.47 4.85 1.61
N GLN A 3 16.03 3.95 2.47
CA GLN A 3 16.82 2.80 2.95
C GLN A 3 16.44 1.50 2.21
N SER A 4 15.51 1.53 1.28
CA SER A 4 15.15 0.39 0.42
C SER A 4 16.14 0.26 -0.74
N GLU A 5 16.04 -0.85 -1.49
CA GLU A 5 16.83 -1.12 -2.71
C GLU A 5 16.31 -0.35 -3.94
N ALA A 6 15.37 0.58 -3.77
CA ALA A 6 14.83 1.38 -4.86
C ALA A 6 15.94 2.22 -5.53
N SER A 7 16.06 2.14 -6.84
CA SER A 7 17.03 2.91 -7.63
C SER A 7 16.74 4.42 -7.59
N GLN A 8 15.48 4.79 -7.32
CA GLN A 8 15.04 6.18 -7.22
C GLN A 8 13.88 6.28 -6.24
N VAL A 9 13.90 7.31 -5.40
CA VAL A 9 12.80 7.66 -4.48
C VAL A 9 12.36 9.08 -4.79
N VAL A 10 11.06 9.25 -5.05
CA VAL A 10 10.48 10.54 -5.45
C VAL A 10 9.19 10.78 -4.67
N VAL A 11 9.03 11.98 -4.13
CA VAL A 11 7.77 12.42 -3.50
C VAL A 11 6.91 13.10 -4.56
N ALA A 12 5.72 12.56 -4.82
CA ALA A 12 4.72 13.17 -5.68
C ALA A 12 3.72 13.96 -4.83
N ALA A 13 3.72 15.28 -4.94
CA ALA A 13 2.89 16.17 -4.13
C ALA A 13 2.22 17.25 -4.99
N ASP A 14 1.10 17.76 -4.54
CA ASP A 14 0.34 18.85 -5.19
C ASP A 14 0.50 20.20 -4.51
N ASP A 15 1.39 20.29 -3.53
CA ASP A 15 1.66 21.50 -2.75
C ASP A 15 3.14 21.87 -2.83
N GLU A 16 3.42 23.08 -3.28
CA GLU A 16 4.77 23.61 -3.39
C GLU A 16 5.51 23.62 -2.04
N ARG A 17 4.81 23.74 -0.92
CA ARG A 17 5.41 23.70 0.42
C ARG A 17 6.01 22.32 0.72
N ILE A 18 5.36 21.24 0.24
CA ILE A 18 5.88 19.87 0.37
C ILE A 18 7.11 19.70 -0.51
N VAL A 19 7.06 20.19 -1.75
CA VAL A 19 8.20 20.14 -2.68
C VAL A 19 9.40 20.91 -2.10
N ALA A 20 9.18 22.10 -1.56
CA ALA A 20 10.22 22.89 -0.92
C ALA A 20 10.82 22.21 0.33
N ALA A 21 9.98 21.57 1.14
CA ALA A 21 10.42 20.80 2.29
C ALA A 21 11.27 19.58 1.88
N CYS A 22 10.87 18.87 0.84
CA CYS A 22 11.67 17.77 0.28
C CYS A 22 13.04 18.25 -0.21
N ALA A 23 13.08 19.36 -0.94
CA ALA A 23 14.32 19.96 -1.44
C ALA A 23 15.27 20.37 -0.30
N ALA A 24 14.73 20.93 0.79
CA ALA A 24 15.51 21.30 1.98
C ALA A 24 16.18 20.07 2.65
N HIS A 25 15.64 18.86 2.43
CA HIS A 25 16.17 17.61 2.95
C HIS A 25 16.89 16.76 1.89
N GLY A 26 17.14 17.31 0.69
CA GLY A 26 17.82 16.59 -0.39
C GLY A 26 17.00 15.45 -0.99
N VAL A 27 15.66 15.47 -0.81
CA VAL A 27 14.75 14.47 -1.36
C VAL A 27 14.15 14.97 -2.67
N GLN A 28 14.21 14.16 -3.71
CA GLN A 28 13.58 14.48 -4.98
C GLN A 28 12.05 14.54 -4.83
N ALA A 29 11.43 15.60 -5.34
CA ALA A 29 9.99 15.76 -5.37
C ALA A 29 9.52 16.24 -6.73
N LEU A 30 8.29 15.86 -7.09
CA LEU A 30 7.56 16.31 -8.26
C LEU A 30 6.30 17.04 -7.82
N LEU A 31 6.11 18.25 -8.37
CA LEU A 31 4.82 18.92 -8.26
C LEU A 31 3.86 18.30 -9.30
N THR A 32 2.78 17.74 -8.81
CA THR A 32 1.72 17.15 -9.60
C THR A 32 0.46 18.02 -9.55
N ARG A 33 -0.49 17.79 -10.44
CA ARG A 33 -1.75 18.52 -10.46
C ARG A 33 -2.52 18.34 -9.15
N GLN A 34 -3.31 19.36 -8.79
CA GLN A 34 -4.14 19.37 -7.57
C GLN A 34 -5.49 18.67 -7.76
N ASP A 35 -5.91 18.46 -9.01
CA ASP A 35 -7.24 17.95 -9.38
C ASP A 35 -7.31 16.42 -9.50
N HIS A 36 -6.29 15.70 -9.04
CA HIS A 36 -6.34 14.24 -8.99
C HIS A 36 -7.37 13.74 -7.98
N LEU A 37 -8.22 12.80 -8.43
CA LEU A 37 -9.25 12.21 -7.60
C LEU A 37 -8.74 11.14 -6.65
N SER A 38 -7.58 10.55 -6.97
CA SER A 38 -6.97 9.48 -6.16
C SER A 38 -5.45 9.57 -6.13
N GLY A 39 -4.84 8.84 -5.17
CA GLY A 39 -3.39 8.66 -5.11
C GLY A 39 -2.82 7.95 -6.35
N SER A 40 -3.56 7.01 -6.92
CA SER A 40 -3.15 6.29 -8.13
C SER A 40 -3.11 7.20 -9.37
N ASP A 41 -4.03 8.16 -9.48
CA ASP A 41 -4.00 9.17 -10.55
C ASP A 41 -2.74 10.04 -10.46
N ARG A 42 -2.37 10.46 -9.24
CA ARG A 42 -1.15 11.22 -8.98
C ARG A 42 0.10 10.44 -9.34
N LEU A 43 0.14 9.16 -9.00
CA LEU A 43 1.26 8.29 -9.35
C LEU A 43 1.37 8.05 -10.86
N ALA A 44 0.24 7.94 -11.55
CA ALA A 44 0.22 7.83 -13.01
C ALA A 44 0.87 9.06 -13.68
N GLU A 45 0.55 10.27 -13.21
CA GLU A 45 1.22 11.50 -13.65
C GLU A 45 2.71 11.48 -13.32
N ALA A 46 3.08 11.10 -12.10
CA ALA A 46 4.49 11.02 -11.70
C ALA A 46 5.28 10.05 -12.61
N CYS A 47 4.72 8.87 -12.93
CA CYS A 47 5.34 7.93 -13.87
C CYS A 47 5.51 8.52 -15.27
N GLN A 48 4.57 9.34 -15.71
CA GLN A 48 4.64 10.03 -17.00
C GLN A 48 5.72 11.11 -17.00
N LEU A 49 5.77 11.94 -15.97
CA LEU A 49 6.77 13.01 -15.81
C LEU A 49 8.20 12.44 -15.71
N LEU A 50 8.36 11.28 -15.08
CA LEU A 50 9.64 10.59 -14.96
C LEU A 50 10.02 9.80 -16.23
N GLY A 51 9.14 9.66 -17.21
CA GLY A 51 9.40 8.91 -18.43
C GLY A 51 9.69 7.43 -18.19
N LEU A 52 9.07 6.81 -17.16
CA LEU A 52 9.35 5.43 -16.79
C LEU A 52 8.93 4.47 -17.93
N PRO A 53 9.72 3.42 -18.25
CA PRO A 53 9.30 2.38 -19.18
C PRO A 53 8.11 1.58 -18.62
N ASP A 54 7.35 0.91 -19.51
CA ASP A 54 6.10 0.22 -19.14
C ASP A 54 6.30 -0.92 -18.14
N ASP A 55 7.44 -1.57 -18.18
CA ASP A 55 7.83 -2.69 -17.31
C ASP A 55 8.48 -2.26 -15.99
N ALA A 56 8.77 -0.97 -15.82
CA ALA A 56 9.30 -0.46 -14.55
C ALA A 56 8.34 -0.77 -13.40
N VAL A 57 8.91 -1.21 -12.28
CA VAL A 57 8.17 -1.44 -11.04
C VAL A 57 8.18 -0.17 -10.20
N VAL A 58 7.02 0.32 -9.84
CA VAL A 58 6.80 1.49 -9.00
C VAL A 58 6.13 1.06 -7.71
N VAL A 59 6.76 1.27 -6.56
CA VAL A 59 6.12 1.00 -5.26
C VAL A 59 5.59 2.30 -4.70
N ASN A 60 4.29 2.31 -4.40
CA ASN A 60 3.61 3.39 -3.72
C ASN A 60 3.71 3.21 -2.21
N VAL A 61 4.43 4.11 -1.58
CA VAL A 61 4.42 4.28 -0.11
C VAL A 61 3.64 5.54 0.19
N GLN A 62 2.56 5.41 0.95
CA GLN A 62 1.72 6.54 1.31
C GLN A 62 2.42 7.47 2.30
N GLY A 63 2.15 8.78 2.21
CA GLY A 63 2.82 9.77 3.05
C GLY A 63 2.48 9.70 4.54
N ASP A 64 1.38 9.03 4.88
CA ASP A 64 0.93 8.72 6.24
C ASP A 64 1.52 7.43 6.83
N GLU A 65 2.41 6.74 6.08
CA GLU A 65 3.11 5.52 6.51
C GLU A 65 4.62 5.77 6.77
N PRO A 66 4.99 6.67 7.70
CA PRO A 66 6.39 7.08 7.91
C PRO A 66 7.28 5.98 8.50
N LEU A 67 6.69 4.96 9.11
CA LEU A 67 7.38 3.83 9.75
C LEU A 67 7.33 2.55 8.91
N ILE A 68 7.00 2.65 7.62
CA ILE A 68 7.05 1.48 6.73
C ILE A 68 8.46 0.87 6.72
N ASP A 69 8.54 -0.44 6.88
CA ASP A 69 9.81 -1.15 6.82
C ASP A 69 10.36 -1.11 5.38
N PRO A 70 11.60 -0.63 5.15
CA PRO A 70 12.23 -0.67 3.85
C PRO A 70 12.24 -2.07 3.21
N THR A 71 12.40 -3.12 4.00
CA THR A 71 12.38 -4.50 3.50
C THR A 71 11.02 -4.92 2.96
N LEU A 72 9.93 -4.34 3.46
CA LEU A 72 8.60 -4.58 2.92
C LEU A 72 8.41 -3.89 1.55
N ILE A 73 9.02 -2.71 1.34
CA ILE A 73 9.05 -2.04 0.04
C ILE A 73 9.74 -2.94 -0.99
N ASP A 74 10.91 -3.46 -0.62
CA ASP A 74 11.71 -4.34 -1.47
C ASP A 74 10.97 -5.65 -1.77
N ALA A 75 10.31 -6.24 -0.76
CA ALA A 75 9.53 -7.45 -0.92
C ALA A 75 8.35 -7.28 -1.88
N VAL A 76 7.61 -6.16 -1.80
CA VAL A 76 6.50 -5.85 -2.71
C VAL A 76 7.00 -5.64 -4.14
N ALA A 77 8.15 -4.97 -4.33
CA ALA A 77 8.77 -4.81 -5.63
C ALA A 77 9.22 -6.16 -6.22
N ALA A 78 9.95 -6.96 -5.44
CA ALA A 78 10.45 -8.27 -5.84
C ALA A 78 9.29 -9.24 -6.18
N GLU A 79 8.18 -9.16 -5.41
CA GLU A 79 6.98 -9.96 -5.68
C GLU A 79 6.44 -9.70 -7.08
N LEU A 80 6.30 -8.42 -7.46
CA LEU A 80 5.81 -8.07 -8.80
C LEU A 80 6.81 -8.43 -9.92
N GLN A 81 8.11 -8.33 -9.64
CA GLN A 81 9.14 -8.74 -10.61
C GLN A 81 9.08 -10.25 -10.92
N ARG A 82 8.82 -11.08 -9.92
CA ARG A 82 8.69 -12.55 -10.08
C ARG A 82 7.39 -12.98 -10.76
N ARG A 83 6.37 -12.11 -10.82
CA ARG A 83 5.03 -12.41 -11.32
C ARG A 83 4.71 -11.60 -12.59
N PRO A 84 5.21 -12.03 -13.76
CA PRO A 84 4.94 -11.34 -15.03
C PRO A 84 3.46 -11.36 -15.44
N ASP A 85 2.69 -12.28 -14.88
CA ASP A 85 1.25 -12.42 -15.05
C ASP A 85 0.43 -11.41 -14.19
N CYS A 86 1.08 -10.74 -13.23
CA CYS A 86 0.45 -9.74 -12.37
C CYS A 86 0.79 -8.32 -12.85
N VAL A 87 -0.20 -7.43 -12.76
CA VAL A 87 -0.05 -5.99 -13.07
C VAL A 87 0.25 -5.17 -11.83
N MET A 88 0.01 -5.77 -10.66
CA MET A 88 0.13 -5.13 -9.35
C MET A 88 0.56 -6.15 -8.30
N SER A 89 1.23 -5.68 -7.28
CA SER A 89 1.52 -6.43 -6.05
C SER A 89 1.10 -5.63 -4.83
N THR A 90 0.94 -6.31 -3.72
CA THR A 90 0.65 -5.73 -2.40
C THR A 90 1.19 -6.62 -1.31
N ALA A 91 0.95 -6.27 -0.05
CA ALA A 91 1.35 -7.05 1.10
C ALA A 91 0.16 -7.39 2.01
N ALA A 92 0.35 -8.43 2.81
CA ALA A 92 -0.56 -8.81 3.88
C ALA A 92 0.23 -9.43 5.04
N HIS A 93 -0.38 -9.51 6.21
CA HIS A 93 0.14 -10.29 7.34
C HIS A 93 -0.99 -11.05 8.03
N ALA A 94 -0.65 -12.08 8.80
CA ALA A 94 -1.63 -12.84 9.56
C ALA A 94 -2.32 -11.97 10.61
N ILE A 95 -3.63 -12.11 10.75
CA ILE A 95 -4.41 -11.51 11.83
C ILE A 95 -4.22 -12.37 13.08
N ASP A 96 -3.85 -11.76 14.20
CA ASP A 96 -3.61 -12.42 15.48
C ASP A 96 -4.72 -12.20 16.51
N ARG A 97 -5.68 -11.31 16.24
CA ARG A 97 -6.80 -10.97 17.13
C ARG A 97 -8.15 -11.11 16.43
N HIS A 98 -9.09 -11.74 17.08
CA HIS A 98 -10.45 -11.93 16.56
C HIS A 98 -11.14 -10.58 16.27
N GLU A 99 -10.91 -9.57 17.13
CA GLU A 99 -11.50 -8.23 16.99
C GLU A 99 -11.06 -7.58 15.65
N ASP A 100 -9.82 -7.79 15.23
CA ASP A 100 -9.30 -7.27 13.96
C ASP A 100 -9.92 -8.00 12.76
N TRP A 101 -10.20 -9.30 12.88
CA TRP A 101 -10.86 -10.04 11.81
C TRP A 101 -12.29 -9.55 11.52
N ILE A 102 -13.07 -9.25 12.58
CA ILE A 102 -14.45 -8.75 12.43
C ILE A 102 -14.54 -7.23 12.24
N ASN A 103 -13.44 -6.48 12.43
CA ASN A 103 -13.43 -5.04 12.31
C ASN A 103 -13.51 -4.61 10.81
N PRO A 104 -14.52 -3.83 10.39
CA PRO A 104 -14.64 -3.37 9.01
C PRO A 104 -13.55 -2.36 8.58
N ASN A 105 -12.84 -1.74 9.53
CA ASN A 105 -11.71 -0.88 9.23
C ASN A 105 -10.43 -1.66 8.92
N VAL A 106 -10.37 -2.94 9.28
CA VAL A 106 -9.30 -3.85 8.90
C VAL A 106 -9.72 -4.55 7.60
N VAL A 107 -9.01 -4.28 6.51
CA VAL A 107 -9.26 -4.94 5.22
C VAL A 107 -8.65 -6.34 5.23
N LYS A 108 -9.45 -7.34 4.87
CA LYS A 108 -9.01 -8.73 4.69
C LYS A 108 -8.71 -8.99 3.23
N VAL A 109 -7.78 -9.91 2.99
CA VAL A 109 -7.49 -10.42 1.66
C VAL A 109 -7.49 -11.95 1.68
N VAL A 110 -8.07 -12.56 0.68
CA VAL A 110 -7.98 -14.00 0.41
C VAL A 110 -7.20 -14.24 -0.86
N THR A 111 -6.33 -15.23 -0.86
CA THR A 111 -5.46 -15.55 -1.98
C THR A 111 -5.73 -16.96 -2.50
N ASP A 112 -5.35 -17.19 -3.75
CA ASP A 112 -5.18 -18.55 -4.27
C ASP A 112 -3.90 -19.18 -3.68
N ARG A 113 -3.64 -20.45 -4.04
CA ARG A 113 -2.47 -21.21 -3.58
C ARG A 113 -1.13 -20.59 -4.03
N ASP A 114 -1.16 -19.80 -5.09
CA ASP A 114 0.02 -19.20 -5.70
C ASP A 114 0.24 -17.75 -5.21
N GLY A 115 -0.53 -17.31 -4.18
CA GLY A 115 -0.43 -15.99 -3.57
C GLY A 115 -1.06 -14.87 -4.39
N THR A 116 -1.93 -15.18 -5.37
CA THR A 116 -2.69 -14.16 -6.09
C THR A 116 -3.96 -13.81 -5.33
N ALA A 117 -4.26 -12.53 -5.19
CA ALA A 117 -5.48 -12.08 -4.54
C ALA A 117 -6.72 -12.56 -5.31
N LEU A 118 -7.63 -13.20 -4.60
CA LEU A 118 -8.97 -13.56 -5.08
C LEU A 118 -9.96 -12.43 -4.81
N TYR A 119 -9.88 -11.82 -3.62
CA TYR A 119 -10.74 -10.71 -3.24
C TYR A 119 -10.19 -9.97 -2.02
N PHE A 120 -10.53 -8.66 -1.92
CA PHE A 120 -10.31 -7.82 -0.75
C PHE A 120 -11.65 -7.39 -0.18
N SER A 121 -11.82 -7.39 1.14
CA SER A 121 -13.08 -6.96 1.75
C SER A 121 -12.90 -6.43 3.17
N ARG A 122 -13.82 -5.53 3.54
CA ARG A 122 -14.02 -5.10 4.93
C ARG A 122 -14.78 -6.15 5.74
N ALA A 123 -15.51 -7.05 5.08
CA ALA A 123 -16.17 -8.18 5.73
C ALA A 123 -15.16 -9.19 6.29
N PRO A 124 -15.53 -9.99 7.31
CA PRO A 124 -14.69 -11.10 7.78
C PRO A 124 -14.51 -12.15 6.67
N LEU A 125 -13.31 -12.24 6.11
CA LEU A 125 -12.94 -13.23 5.09
C LEU A 125 -11.74 -14.07 5.56
N PRO A 126 -11.75 -15.40 5.24
CA PRO A 126 -12.91 -16.17 4.77
C PRO A 126 -13.98 -16.30 5.86
N TRP A 127 -15.25 -16.48 5.47
CA TRP A 127 -16.31 -16.77 6.45
C TRP A 127 -16.10 -18.15 7.07
N TRP A 128 -16.03 -18.22 8.40
CA TRP A 128 -15.92 -19.48 9.13
C TRP A 128 -17.31 -19.97 9.51
N ARG A 129 -17.87 -20.89 8.69
CA ARG A 129 -19.23 -21.38 8.82
C ARG A 129 -19.53 -21.98 10.20
N ASP A 130 -18.63 -22.84 10.67
CA ASP A 130 -18.81 -23.60 11.92
C ASP A 130 -17.93 -23.03 13.05
N ALA A 131 -17.82 -21.69 13.12
CA ALA A 131 -17.06 -21.02 14.16
C ALA A 131 -17.60 -21.39 15.56
N PRO A 132 -16.73 -21.64 16.55
CA PRO A 132 -17.15 -21.86 17.92
C PRO A 132 -17.79 -20.60 18.50
N PRO A 133 -18.62 -20.71 19.57
CA PRO A 133 -19.24 -19.54 20.20
C PRO A 133 -18.26 -18.59 20.89
N THR A 134 -17.05 -19.05 21.16
CA THR A 134 -15.96 -18.24 21.73
C THR A 134 -15.24 -17.45 20.65
N PRO A 135 -14.87 -16.16 20.88
CA PRO A 135 -14.11 -15.36 19.94
C PRO A 135 -12.73 -15.97 19.69
N THR A 136 -12.59 -16.70 18.60
CA THR A 136 -11.33 -17.32 18.17
C THR A 136 -11.11 -17.08 16.69
N LEU A 137 -9.87 -17.23 16.24
CA LEU A 137 -9.52 -17.15 14.83
C LEU A 137 -9.55 -18.53 14.16
N PRO A 138 -9.92 -18.62 12.87
CA PRO A 138 -9.75 -19.83 12.09
C PRO A 138 -8.27 -20.19 11.91
N SER A 139 -7.99 -21.43 11.57
CA SER A 139 -6.66 -21.88 11.17
C SER A 139 -6.74 -22.44 9.75
N PRO A 140 -5.96 -21.95 8.80
CA PRO A 140 -4.96 -20.87 8.94
C PRO A 140 -5.59 -19.51 9.27
N ALA A 141 -4.79 -18.62 9.91
CA ALA A 141 -5.24 -17.28 10.27
C ALA A 141 -5.63 -16.46 9.03
N PRO A 142 -6.69 -15.64 9.10
CA PRO A 142 -7.02 -14.69 8.04
C PRO A 142 -5.90 -13.70 7.80
N LEU A 143 -5.83 -13.14 6.59
CA LEU A 143 -4.83 -12.16 6.22
C LEU A 143 -5.41 -10.74 6.29
N ARG A 144 -4.70 -9.85 7.00
CA ARG A 144 -4.90 -8.41 6.96
C ARG A 144 -4.11 -7.83 5.80
N HIS A 145 -4.78 -7.13 4.91
CA HIS A 145 -4.15 -6.38 3.84
C HIS A 145 -3.37 -5.17 4.38
N VAL A 146 -2.21 -4.91 3.80
CA VAL A 146 -1.37 -3.74 4.05
C VAL A 146 -1.45 -2.80 2.86
N GLY A 147 -1.74 -1.53 3.08
CA GLY A 147 -1.96 -0.50 2.05
C GLY A 147 -0.72 -0.07 1.26
N ILE A 148 0.24 -0.97 1.04
CA ILE A 148 1.39 -0.76 0.16
C ILE A 148 1.17 -1.48 -1.16
N TYR A 149 1.54 -0.84 -2.27
CA TYR A 149 1.28 -1.38 -3.59
C TYR A 149 2.48 -1.21 -4.53
N GLY A 150 2.82 -2.30 -5.23
CA GLY A 150 3.70 -2.27 -6.39
C GLY A 150 2.87 -2.26 -7.67
N TYR A 151 3.28 -1.49 -8.66
CA TYR A 151 2.63 -1.39 -9.97
C TYR A 151 3.64 -1.56 -11.10
N ARG A 152 3.21 -2.13 -12.23
CA ARG A 152 3.91 -1.89 -13.48
C ARG A 152 3.55 -0.50 -13.98
N ALA A 153 4.54 0.32 -14.33
CA ALA A 153 4.31 1.72 -14.71
C ALA A 153 3.35 1.84 -15.91
N GLY A 154 3.41 0.94 -16.88
CA GLY A 154 2.47 0.90 -18.01
C GLY A 154 1.03 0.61 -17.60
N PHE A 155 0.81 -0.23 -16.59
CA PHE A 155 -0.52 -0.46 -16.02
C PHE A 155 -0.99 0.77 -15.24
N LEU A 156 -0.14 1.34 -14.39
CA LEU A 156 -0.46 2.50 -13.57
C LEU A 156 -0.88 3.72 -14.42
N ARG A 157 -0.21 3.97 -15.55
CA ARG A 157 -0.62 5.04 -16.49
C ARG A 157 -2.00 4.83 -17.11
N ARG A 158 -2.46 3.58 -17.25
CA ARG A 158 -3.80 3.25 -17.79
C ARG A 158 -4.88 3.21 -16.71
N PHE A 159 -4.49 3.06 -15.46
CA PHE A 159 -5.41 2.86 -14.34
C PHE A 159 -6.46 3.98 -14.20
N PRO A 160 -6.11 5.29 -14.33
CA PRO A 160 -7.10 6.38 -14.26
C PRO A 160 -8.20 6.30 -15.33
N GLY A 161 -7.93 5.64 -16.45
CA GLY A 161 -8.91 5.43 -17.54
C GLY A 161 -9.84 4.23 -17.32
N LEU A 162 -9.62 3.43 -16.29
CA LEU A 162 -10.50 2.30 -15.96
C LEU A 162 -11.73 2.78 -15.20
N ALA A 163 -12.91 2.37 -15.65
CA ALA A 163 -14.16 2.72 -14.95
C ALA A 163 -14.16 2.12 -13.53
N PRO A 164 -14.56 2.90 -12.49
CA PRO A 164 -14.72 2.38 -11.14
C PRO A 164 -15.66 1.18 -11.10
N SER A 165 -15.30 0.17 -10.32
CA SER A 165 -16.15 -1.02 -10.16
C SER A 165 -17.21 -0.80 -9.09
N PRO A 166 -18.38 -1.48 -9.16
CA PRO A 166 -19.39 -1.42 -8.10
C PRO A 166 -18.83 -1.86 -6.74
N GLN A 167 -17.97 -2.87 -6.71
CA GLN A 167 -17.36 -3.37 -5.48
C GLN A 167 -16.41 -2.36 -4.85
N GLU A 168 -15.59 -1.69 -5.68
CA GLU A 168 -14.73 -0.60 -5.23
C GLU A 168 -15.54 0.51 -4.55
N GLN A 169 -16.66 0.91 -5.14
CA GLN A 169 -17.51 1.97 -4.59
C GLN A 169 -18.19 1.56 -3.28
N LEU A 170 -18.65 0.30 -3.18
CA LEU A 170 -19.30 -0.21 -1.97
C LEU A 170 -18.31 -0.40 -0.82
N GLU A 171 -17.15 -0.95 -1.10
CA GLU A 171 -16.14 -1.27 -0.08
C GLU A 171 -15.17 -0.09 0.16
N SER A 172 -15.15 0.92 -0.71
CA SER A 172 -14.13 1.98 -0.73
C SER A 172 -12.71 1.40 -0.77
N LEU A 173 -12.50 0.46 -1.70
CA LEU A 173 -11.26 -0.27 -1.91
C LEU A 173 -10.85 -0.21 -3.39
N GLU A 174 -9.94 0.71 -3.73
CA GLU A 174 -9.55 1.02 -5.11
C GLU A 174 -8.95 -0.18 -5.86
N GLN A 175 -8.23 -1.07 -5.16
CA GLN A 175 -7.64 -2.27 -5.74
C GLN A 175 -8.68 -3.27 -6.29
N LEU A 176 -9.94 -3.17 -5.90
CA LEU A 176 -11.02 -3.99 -6.47
C LEU A 176 -11.30 -3.64 -7.92
N ARG A 177 -11.00 -2.41 -8.37
CA ARG A 177 -11.06 -2.02 -9.79
C ARG A 177 -10.12 -2.89 -10.64
N VAL A 178 -8.91 -3.17 -10.12
CA VAL A 178 -7.95 -4.04 -10.83
C VAL A 178 -8.53 -5.42 -11.06
N LEU A 179 -9.07 -6.05 -10.01
CA LEU A 179 -9.68 -7.39 -10.10
C LEU A 179 -10.90 -7.39 -11.03
N TRP A 180 -11.74 -6.35 -10.94
CA TRP A 180 -12.93 -6.20 -11.79
C TRP A 180 -12.60 -6.16 -13.28
N HIS A 181 -11.50 -5.51 -13.65
CA HIS A 181 -11.02 -5.44 -15.04
C HIS A 181 -10.13 -6.63 -15.44
N GLY A 182 -10.11 -7.70 -14.63
CA GLY A 182 -9.37 -8.93 -14.92
C GLY A 182 -7.86 -8.83 -14.68
N GLY A 183 -7.40 -7.74 -14.03
CA GLY A 183 -6.01 -7.63 -13.58
C GLY A 183 -5.72 -8.56 -12.41
N ARG A 184 -4.49 -9.04 -12.31
CA ARG A 184 -4.03 -9.91 -11.22
C ARG A 184 -3.15 -9.14 -10.26
N ILE A 185 -3.34 -9.38 -8.97
CA ILE A 185 -2.59 -8.77 -7.88
C ILE A 185 -1.88 -9.87 -7.10
N SER A 186 -0.56 -9.87 -7.05
CA SER A 186 0.18 -10.78 -6.17
C SER A 186 0.27 -10.22 -4.76
N VAL A 187 0.25 -11.10 -3.75
CA VAL A 187 0.25 -10.73 -2.33
C VAL A 187 1.49 -11.31 -1.65
N HIS A 188 2.40 -10.43 -1.22
CA HIS A 188 3.47 -10.81 -0.32
C HIS A 188 2.92 -10.96 1.10
N VAL A 189 3.10 -12.14 1.71
CA VAL A 189 2.70 -12.36 3.11
C VAL A 189 3.91 -12.10 4.02
N SER A 190 3.86 -10.98 4.74
CA SER A 190 4.88 -10.59 5.70
C SER A 190 4.70 -11.33 7.03
N GLU A 191 5.80 -11.70 7.67
CA GLU A 191 5.79 -12.27 9.02
C GLU A 191 5.47 -11.22 10.10
N GLN A 192 5.71 -9.95 9.80
CA GLN A 192 5.53 -8.84 10.74
C GLN A 192 4.46 -7.87 10.24
N ALA A 193 3.67 -7.36 11.18
CA ALA A 193 2.77 -6.24 10.91
C ALA A 193 3.59 -4.95 10.65
N PRO A 194 3.17 -4.08 9.73
CA PRO A 194 3.80 -2.78 9.53
C PRO A 194 3.71 -1.91 10.79
N GLY A 195 4.58 -0.92 10.88
CA GLY A 195 4.51 0.09 11.91
C GLY A 195 3.19 0.90 11.83
N PRO A 196 2.84 1.68 12.87
CA PRO A 196 1.64 2.50 12.86
C PRO A 196 1.73 3.64 11.84
N GLY A 197 0.65 3.84 11.08
CA GLY A 197 0.45 5.02 10.24
C GLY A 197 0.10 6.28 11.05
N VAL A 198 -0.09 7.40 10.37
CA VAL A 198 -0.42 8.72 10.94
C VAL A 198 -1.74 9.23 10.37
N ASP A 199 -2.85 8.91 11.03
CA ASP A 199 -4.19 9.36 10.65
C ASP A 199 -4.68 10.54 11.54
N THR A 200 -4.13 10.67 12.74
CA THR A 200 -4.55 11.66 13.74
C THR A 200 -3.36 12.46 14.27
N PRO A 201 -3.60 13.66 14.88
CA PRO A 201 -2.55 14.39 15.56
C PRO A 201 -1.84 13.60 16.67
N GLN A 202 -2.57 12.68 17.33
CA GLN A 202 -2.02 11.79 18.35
C GLN A 202 -1.04 10.78 17.75
N ASP A 203 -1.37 10.22 16.58
CA ASP A 203 -0.47 9.31 15.85
C ASP A 203 0.80 10.04 15.43
N LEU A 204 0.68 11.28 14.96
CA LEU A 204 1.83 12.09 14.58
C LEU A 204 2.79 12.29 15.75
N GLU A 205 2.27 12.60 16.94
CA GLU A 205 3.10 12.78 18.14
C GLU A 205 3.75 11.46 18.57
N ARG A 206 3.01 10.36 18.52
CA ARG A 206 3.53 9.01 18.78
C ARG A 206 4.67 8.65 17.86
N VAL A 207 4.49 8.86 16.55
CA VAL A 207 5.53 8.59 15.54
C VAL A 207 6.75 9.47 15.74
N ARG A 208 6.58 10.76 16.05
CA ARG A 208 7.69 11.67 16.39
C ARG A 208 8.51 11.16 17.58
N GLN A 209 7.86 10.63 18.61
CA GLN A 209 8.55 10.06 19.76
C GLN A 209 9.33 8.79 19.39
N LEU A 210 8.73 7.90 18.59
CA LEU A 210 9.41 6.69 18.11
C LEU A 210 10.66 7.02 17.27
N LEU A 211 10.55 7.96 16.35
CA LEU A 211 11.68 8.37 15.51
C LEU A 211 12.81 9.05 16.31
N LYS A 212 12.49 9.81 17.37
CA LYS A 212 13.50 10.39 18.28
C LYS A 212 14.24 9.32 19.06
N THR A 213 13.54 8.29 19.53
CA THR A 213 14.16 7.18 20.30
C THR A 213 15.03 6.28 19.43
N GLN A 214 14.73 6.17 18.13
CA GLN A 214 15.52 5.40 17.17
C GLN A 214 16.73 6.17 16.59
N GLY A 215 16.91 7.44 16.98
CA GLY A 215 17.98 8.29 16.44
C GLY A 215 17.81 8.65 14.96
N ALA A 216 16.63 8.44 14.40
CA ALA A 216 16.33 8.57 12.97
C ALA A 216 16.03 10.02 12.52
N ILE A 217 15.89 10.97 13.45
CA ILE A 217 15.69 12.39 13.12
C ILE A 217 16.83 13.21 13.71
N PRO A 218 17.64 13.90 12.90
CA PRO A 218 18.50 14.95 13.42
C PRO A 218 17.63 16.06 14.04
N PRO A 219 18.08 16.74 15.11
CA PRO A 219 17.32 17.84 15.69
C PRO A 219 17.02 18.88 14.61
N LEU A 220 15.75 19.30 14.53
CA LEU A 220 15.35 20.45 13.72
C LEU A 220 16.12 21.66 14.21
N ALA A 221 16.97 22.21 13.34
CA ALA A 221 17.66 23.48 13.57
C ALA A 221 16.65 24.65 13.55
#